data_9052eebbfa3c2b8c1e44353a5337c53e
#
_entry.id   9052eebbfa3c2b8c1e44353a5337c53e
#
_cell.length_a   1.000
_cell.length_b   1.000
_cell.length_c   1.000
_cell.angle_alpha   90.00
_cell.angle_beta   90.00
_cell.angle_gamma   90.00
#
_symmetry.space_group_name_H-M   'P 1'
#
loop_
_entity.id
_entity.type
_entity.pdbx_description
1 polymer ?
#
loop_
_entity_poly.entity_id
_entity_poly.type
_entity_poly.pdbx_seq_one_letter_code
_entity_poly.pdbx_strand_id
1 'polypeptide(L)'
;TGGKRAPLVVSTLVLAAVSFGWMAFLFNTGSDATRVYEGTDTRAGGILLGAALAIALTNAQGYRIPPRLLTIPAALLGVLGIAALFWLLPDYSPHLYNWGLLALSAASVAVITAALDKRTLTSKFFGLTPLRWIGERSYGIYLWHLPAIVFIPQWENLPWAHPVLVTVVAIALAHISWTLVEDPIRR
;
A
#
# COMPACT_ATOMS: atom_id res chain seq x y z
N THR A 1 19.69 14.81 -19.23
CA THR A 1 19.20 14.40 -17.87
C THR A 1 18.70 12.95 -17.82
N GLY A 2 18.58 12.24 -18.95
CA GLY A 2 18.14 10.83 -19.00
C GLY A 2 19.14 9.82 -18.41
N GLY A 3 20.43 10.10 -18.47
CA GLY A 3 21.49 9.18 -18.05
C GLY A 3 21.56 8.87 -16.54
N LYS A 4 21.02 9.72 -15.69
CA LYS A 4 21.05 9.51 -14.21
C LYS A 4 19.87 8.71 -13.67
N ARG A 5 18.80 8.49 -14.43
CA ARG A 5 17.58 7.82 -13.97
C ARG A 5 17.70 6.30 -13.98
N ALA A 6 18.30 5.75 -15.01
CA ALA A 6 18.50 4.30 -15.10
C ALA A 6 19.27 3.76 -13.89
N PRO A 7 20.43 4.32 -13.49
CA PRO A 7 21.11 3.86 -12.29
C PRO A 7 20.29 4.05 -11.01
N LEU A 8 19.49 5.11 -10.88
CA LEU A 8 18.61 5.30 -9.73
C LEU A 8 17.51 4.22 -9.67
N VAL A 9 16.86 3.91 -10.78
CA VAL A 9 15.86 2.82 -10.82
C VAL A 9 16.52 1.50 -10.46
N VAL A 10 17.67 1.20 -11.05
CA VAL A 10 18.40 -0.06 -10.78
C VAL A 10 18.81 -0.14 -9.32
N SER A 11 19.42 0.90 -8.76
CA SER A 11 19.82 0.89 -7.34
C SER A 11 18.62 0.71 -6.41
N THR A 12 17.49 1.37 -6.69
CA THR A 12 16.26 1.24 -5.90
C THR A 12 15.69 -0.18 -5.98
N LEU A 13 15.70 -0.80 -7.17
CA LEU A 13 15.27 -2.20 -7.35
C LEU A 13 16.20 -3.19 -6.65
N VAL A 14 17.50 -2.96 -6.69
CA VAL A 14 18.49 -3.79 -5.96
C VAL A 14 18.24 -3.70 -4.46
N LEU A 15 18.04 -2.50 -3.91
CA LEU A 15 17.71 -2.32 -2.50
C LEU A 15 16.38 -2.99 -2.13
N ALA A 16 15.37 -2.92 -3.00
CA ALA A 16 14.11 -3.63 -2.80
C ALA A 16 14.32 -5.15 -2.74
N ALA A 17 15.10 -5.70 -3.68
CA ALA A 17 15.43 -7.13 -3.72
C ALA A 17 16.19 -7.56 -2.46
N VAL A 18 17.16 -6.76 -2.00
CA VAL A 18 17.90 -7.00 -0.75
C VAL A 18 16.93 -7.01 0.45
N SER A 19 16.01 -6.06 0.54
CA SER A 19 15.03 -6.00 1.63
C SER A 19 14.12 -7.24 1.67
N PHE A 20 13.58 -7.67 0.53
CA PHE A 20 12.77 -8.90 0.47
C PHE A 20 13.59 -10.17 0.73
N GLY A 21 14.82 -10.24 0.20
CA GLY A 21 15.72 -11.35 0.48
C GLY A 21 16.11 -11.43 1.96
N TRP A 22 16.34 -10.29 2.59
CA TRP A 22 16.60 -10.18 4.02
C TRP A 22 15.41 -10.63 4.86
N MET A 23 14.19 -10.22 4.47
CA MET A 23 12.97 -10.66 5.12
C MET A 23 12.80 -12.19 5.07
N ALA A 24 12.98 -12.80 3.90
CA ALA A 24 12.89 -14.24 3.73
C ALA A 24 14.00 -14.96 4.53
N PHE A 25 15.23 -14.44 4.53
CA PHE A 25 16.34 -14.98 5.30
C PHE A 25 16.05 -14.96 6.81
N LEU A 26 15.64 -13.84 7.37
CA LEU A 26 15.31 -13.72 8.79
C LEU A 26 14.19 -14.67 9.19
N PHE A 27 13.15 -14.78 8.38
CA PHE A 27 12.03 -15.69 8.66
C PHE A 27 12.50 -17.15 8.67
N ASN A 28 13.28 -17.57 7.69
CA ASN A 28 13.75 -18.95 7.58
C ASN A 28 14.82 -19.30 8.63
N THR A 29 15.51 -18.31 9.22
CA THR A 29 16.46 -18.53 10.33
C THR A 29 15.77 -18.56 11.70
N GLY A 30 14.44 -18.50 11.75
CA GLY A 30 13.67 -18.63 12.97
C GLY A 30 13.53 -17.34 13.78
N SER A 31 13.71 -16.19 13.15
CA SER A 31 13.41 -14.90 13.79
C SER A 31 11.92 -14.80 14.08
N ASP A 32 11.56 -14.07 15.15
CA ASP A 32 10.17 -13.80 15.51
C ASP A 32 9.42 -13.17 14.33
N ALA A 33 8.23 -13.72 14.04
CA ALA A 33 7.37 -13.23 12.97
C ALA A 33 7.03 -11.74 13.14
N THR A 34 6.86 -11.25 14.37
CA THR A 34 6.63 -9.84 14.68
C THR A 34 7.80 -8.99 14.22
N ARG A 35 9.05 -9.41 14.52
CA ARG A 35 10.27 -8.72 14.08
C ARG A 35 10.35 -8.63 12.54
N VAL A 36 10.03 -9.73 11.88
CA VAL A 36 10.08 -9.81 10.41
C VAL A 36 8.97 -8.95 9.79
N TYR A 37 7.79 -8.93 10.41
CA TYR A 37 6.65 -8.16 9.92
C TYR A 37 6.77 -6.65 10.20
N GLU A 38 7.28 -6.24 11.35
CA GLU A 38 7.35 -4.84 11.77
C GLU A 38 8.66 -4.13 11.39
N GLY A 39 9.68 -4.90 11.00
CA GLY A 39 10.99 -4.36 10.68
C GLY A 39 10.96 -3.38 9.50
N THR A 40 11.53 -2.20 9.66
CA THR A 40 11.64 -1.22 8.58
C THR A 40 12.51 -1.74 7.43
N ASP A 41 13.56 -2.49 7.76
CA ASP A 41 14.49 -3.12 6.83
C ASP A 41 13.83 -4.20 5.98
N THR A 42 12.89 -4.95 6.54
CA THR A 42 12.13 -6.00 5.86
C THR A 42 10.96 -5.42 5.04
N ARG A 43 10.36 -4.33 5.49
CA ARG A 43 9.22 -3.68 4.79
C ARG A 43 9.61 -2.63 3.76
N ALA A 44 10.87 -2.17 3.78
CA ALA A 44 11.36 -1.18 2.83
C ALA A 44 11.20 -1.64 1.37
N GLY A 45 11.22 -2.95 1.09
CA GLY A 45 11.09 -3.50 -0.26
C GLY A 45 9.85 -3.03 -1.01
N GLY A 46 8.68 -3.00 -0.37
CA GLY A 46 7.44 -2.51 -0.98
C GLY A 46 7.47 -1.02 -1.30
N ILE A 47 8.00 -0.21 -0.37
CA ILE A 47 8.18 1.23 -0.56
C ILE A 47 9.15 1.52 -1.70
N LEU A 48 10.26 0.77 -1.75
CA LEU A 48 11.28 0.91 -2.79
C LEU A 48 10.77 0.51 -4.17
N LEU A 49 9.90 -0.50 -4.28
CA LEU A 49 9.22 -0.82 -5.53
C LEU A 49 8.33 0.33 -6.02
N GLY A 50 7.58 0.95 -5.11
CA GLY A 50 6.79 2.14 -5.43
C GLY A 50 7.65 3.32 -5.86
N ALA A 51 8.79 3.55 -5.19
CA ALA A 51 9.76 4.59 -5.53
C ALA A 51 10.40 4.33 -6.90
N ALA A 52 10.77 3.08 -7.20
CA ALA A 52 11.31 2.70 -8.51
C ALA A 52 10.30 2.96 -9.63
N LEU A 53 9.01 2.63 -9.42
CA LEU A 53 7.94 2.96 -10.34
C LEU A 53 7.83 4.48 -10.56
N ALA A 54 7.83 5.25 -9.48
CA ALA A 54 7.73 6.71 -9.57
C ALA A 54 8.89 7.30 -10.38
N ILE A 55 10.14 6.87 -10.13
CA ILE A 55 11.32 7.32 -10.87
C ILE A 55 11.23 6.91 -12.34
N ALA A 56 10.78 5.68 -12.62
CA ALA A 56 10.66 5.17 -13.99
C ALA A 56 9.60 5.91 -14.82
N LEU A 57 8.48 6.26 -14.20
CA LEU A 57 7.36 6.93 -14.87
C LEU A 57 7.47 8.45 -14.91
N THR A 58 8.28 9.07 -14.05
CA THR A 58 8.44 10.53 -14.01
C THR A 58 9.46 11.00 -15.05
N ASN A 59 9.18 12.08 -15.77
CA ASN A 59 10.12 12.78 -16.65
C ASN A 59 10.07 14.31 -16.38
N ALA A 60 10.89 15.07 -17.10
CA ALA A 60 10.93 16.53 -16.96
C ALA A 60 9.61 17.23 -17.37
N GLN A 61 8.74 16.53 -18.09
CA GLN A 61 7.46 17.03 -18.59
C GLN A 61 6.26 16.47 -17.80
N GLY A 62 6.50 15.66 -16.75
CA GLY A 62 5.47 15.02 -15.95
C GLY A 62 5.53 13.49 -15.98
N TYR A 63 4.39 12.83 -15.80
CA TYR A 63 4.32 11.37 -15.80
C TYR A 63 4.22 10.81 -17.21
N ARG A 64 5.03 9.77 -17.51
CA ARG A 64 4.84 8.92 -18.69
C ARG A 64 3.78 7.88 -18.39
N ILE A 65 2.65 7.97 -19.05
CA ILE A 65 1.62 6.93 -18.99
C ILE A 65 2.04 5.79 -19.93
N PRO A 66 2.18 4.54 -19.43
CA PRO A 66 2.49 3.41 -20.28
C PRO A 66 1.42 3.18 -21.34
N PRO A 67 1.76 2.53 -22.47
CA PRO A 67 0.80 2.23 -23.52
C PRO A 67 -0.32 1.32 -23.00
N ARG A 68 -1.50 1.44 -23.56
CA ARG A 68 -2.71 0.71 -23.16
C ARG A 68 -2.53 -0.80 -23.14
N LEU A 69 -1.68 -1.29 -24.03
CA LEU A 69 -1.30 -2.70 -24.09
C LEU A 69 -0.66 -3.21 -22.79
N LEU A 70 -0.05 -2.33 -22.00
CA LEU A 70 0.55 -2.67 -20.71
C LEU A 70 -0.39 -2.35 -19.54
N THR A 71 -1.16 -1.25 -19.62
CA THR A 71 -2.00 -0.81 -18.48
C THR A 71 -3.23 -1.69 -18.26
N ILE A 72 -3.82 -2.25 -19.33
CA ILE A 72 -4.98 -3.16 -19.20
C ILE A 72 -4.59 -4.49 -18.54
N PRO A 73 -3.59 -5.24 -19.04
CA PRO A 73 -3.18 -6.47 -18.36
C PRO A 73 -2.62 -6.20 -16.96
N ALA A 74 -1.92 -5.09 -16.73
CA ALA A 74 -1.48 -4.69 -15.40
C ALA A 74 -2.66 -4.50 -14.43
N ALA A 75 -3.77 -3.89 -14.88
CA ALA A 75 -4.97 -3.76 -14.07
C ALA A 75 -5.54 -5.11 -13.66
N LEU A 76 -5.72 -6.00 -14.63
CA LEU A 76 -6.29 -7.33 -14.39
C LEU A 76 -5.37 -8.18 -13.51
N LEU A 77 -4.10 -8.30 -13.87
CA LEU A 77 -3.12 -9.10 -13.10
C LEU A 77 -2.91 -8.53 -11.69
N GLY A 78 -2.89 -7.21 -11.54
CA GLY A 78 -2.75 -6.58 -10.24
C GLY A 78 -3.95 -6.84 -9.33
N VAL A 79 -5.17 -6.58 -9.80
CA VAL A 79 -6.39 -6.78 -9.00
C VAL A 79 -6.61 -8.26 -8.69
N LEU A 80 -6.52 -9.13 -9.70
CA LEU A 80 -6.67 -10.58 -9.51
C LEU A 80 -5.55 -11.14 -8.63
N GLY A 81 -4.32 -10.65 -8.80
CA GLY A 81 -3.18 -11.05 -7.97
C GLY A 81 -3.38 -10.69 -6.51
N ILE A 82 -3.82 -9.46 -6.20
CA ILE A 82 -4.15 -9.06 -4.83
C ILE A 82 -5.27 -9.94 -4.27
N ALA A 83 -6.37 -10.11 -5.01
CA ALA A 83 -7.49 -10.94 -4.56
C ALA A 83 -7.07 -12.40 -4.32
N ALA A 84 -6.28 -12.98 -5.22
CA ALA A 84 -5.77 -14.33 -5.08
C ALA A 84 -4.85 -14.47 -3.86
N LEU A 85 -3.96 -13.52 -3.62
CA LEU A 85 -3.06 -13.54 -2.46
C LEU A 85 -3.85 -13.48 -1.15
N PHE A 86 -4.85 -12.63 -1.05
CA PHE A 86 -5.72 -12.56 0.12
C PHE A 86 -6.53 -13.84 0.34
N TRP A 87 -6.90 -14.53 -0.74
CA TRP A 87 -7.70 -15.76 -0.64
C TRP A 87 -6.85 -17.01 -0.39
N LEU A 88 -5.64 -17.06 -0.97
CA LEU A 88 -4.79 -18.26 -0.97
C LEU A 88 -3.75 -18.28 0.16
N LEU A 89 -3.36 -17.10 0.68
CA LEU A 89 -2.34 -17.01 1.72
C LEU A 89 -2.98 -16.78 3.08
N PRO A 90 -2.99 -17.78 3.97
CA PRO A 90 -3.37 -17.58 5.37
C PRO A 90 -2.42 -16.63 6.07
N ASP A 91 -2.95 -15.91 7.08
CA ASP A 91 -2.15 -15.09 7.97
C ASP A 91 -1.03 -15.94 8.62
N TYR A 92 0.16 -15.34 8.73
CA TYR A 92 1.35 -15.97 9.31
C TYR A 92 1.90 -17.19 8.55
N SER A 93 1.50 -17.42 7.30
CA SER A 93 2.07 -18.52 6.53
C SER A 93 3.53 -18.23 6.14
N PRO A 94 4.42 -19.26 6.10
CA PRO A 94 5.79 -19.10 5.61
C PRO A 94 5.86 -18.52 4.18
N HIS A 95 4.88 -18.84 3.36
CA HIS A 95 4.79 -18.33 1.99
C HIS A 95 4.58 -16.83 1.92
N LEU A 96 3.91 -16.24 2.92
CA LEU A 96 3.69 -14.79 3.00
C LEU A 96 5.03 -14.04 3.06
N TYR A 97 5.95 -14.48 3.92
CA TYR A 97 7.24 -13.83 4.14
C TYR A 97 8.29 -14.19 3.07
N ASN A 98 8.23 -15.37 2.49
CA ASN A 98 9.18 -15.80 1.48
C ASN A 98 8.97 -15.13 0.12
N TRP A 99 7.72 -14.98 -0.32
CA TRP A 99 7.40 -14.41 -1.63
C TRP A 99 6.07 -13.63 -1.68
N GLY A 100 5.15 -13.87 -0.74
CA GLY A 100 3.81 -13.30 -0.78
C GLY A 100 3.80 -11.78 -0.70
N LEU A 101 4.59 -11.18 0.19
CA LEU A 101 4.72 -9.72 0.32
C LEU A 101 5.39 -9.08 -0.90
N LEU A 102 6.34 -9.76 -1.54
CA LEU A 102 6.90 -9.33 -2.82
C LEU A 102 5.84 -9.35 -3.92
N ALA A 103 5.09 -10.46 -4.03
CA ALA A 103 4.02 -10.60 -5.01
C ALA A 103 2.90 -9.57 -4.80
N LEU A 104 2.52 -9.32 -3.54
CA LEU A 104 1.54 -8.29 -3.17
C LEU A 104 2.04 -6.90 -3.57
N SER A 105 3.31 -6.59 -3.32
CA SER A 105 3.91 -5.31 -3.69
C SER A 105 3.98 -5.14 -5.21
N ALA A 106 4.34 -6.18 -5.95
CA ALA A 106 4.35 -6.18 -7.42
C ALA A 106 2.94 -6.02 -7.99
N ALA A 107 1.95 -6.72 -7.45
CA ALA A 107 0.55 -6.56 -7.82
C ALA A 107 0.03 -5.14 -7.54
N SER A 108 0.41 -4.54 -6.39
CA SER A 108 0.08 -3.16 -6.06
C SER A 108 0.71 -2.16 -7.04
N VAL A 109 1.97 -2.36 -7.42
CA VAL A 109 2.65 -1.55 -8.47
C VAL A 109 1.90 -1.66 -9.80
N ALA A 110 1.42 -2.84 -10.18
CA ALA A 110 0.63 -3.04 -11.39
C ALA A 110 -0.71 -2.28 -11.34
N VAL A 111 -1.43 -2.34 -10.21
CA VAL A 111 -2.68 -1.58 -9.99
C VAL A 111 -2.43 -0.07 -10.06
N ILE A 112 -1.38 0.42 -9.39
CA ILE A 112 -1.01 1.84 -9.41
C ILE A 112 -0.69 2.29 -10.84
N THR A 113 0.09 1.50 -11.58
CA THR A 113 0.43 1.79 -12.99
C THR A 113 -0.83 1.90 -13.84
N ALA A 114 -1.78 1.00 -13.65
CA ALA A 114 -3.07 1.04 -14.35
C ALA A 114 -3.94 2.22 -13.92
N ALA A 115 -3.92 2.59 -12.63
CA ALA A 115 -4.69 3.71 -12.11
C ALA A 115 -4.21 5.07 -12.63
N LEU A 116 -2.95 5.19 -13.04
CA LEU A 116 -2.41 6.41 -13.67
C LEU A 116 -2.97 6.64 -15.07
N ASP A 117 -3.45 5.60 -15.77
CA ASP A 117 -4.08 5.72 -17.07
C ASP A 117 -5.59 5.98 -16.92
N LYS A 118 -6.01 7.24 -17.11
CA LYS A 118 -7.42 7.69 -17.00
C LYS A 118 -8.39 6.91 -17.91
N ARG A 119 -7.88 6.14 -18.87
CA ARG A 119 -8.69 5.34 -19.81
C ARG A 119 -9.05 3.96 -19.24
N THR A 120 -8.44 3.53 -18.14
CA THR A 120 -8.71 2.24 -17.51
C THR A 120 -9.91 2.29 -16.55
N LEU A 121 -10.58 1.16 -16.37
CA LEU A 121 -11.65 1.02 -15.36
C LEU A 121 -11.09 1.21 -13.95
N THR A 122 -9.85 0.75 -13.70
CA THR A 122 -9.15 0.91 -12.44
C THR A 122 -9.02 2.39 -12.07
N SER A 123 -8.59 3.24 -13.01
CA SER A 123 -8.49 4.69 -12.79
C SER A 123 -9.85 5.31 -12.50
N LYS A 124 -10.89 4.90 -13.22
CA LYS A 124 -12.26 5.40 -13.00
C LYS A 124 -12.77 4.99 -11.61
N PHE A 125 -12.52 3.75 -11.20
CA PHE A 125 -12.94 3.24 -9.91
C PHE A 125 -12.23 3.96 -8.75
N PHE A 126 -10.90 4.03 -8.77
CA PHE A 126 -10.15 4.75 -7.73
C PHE A 126 -10.34 6.27 -7.78
N GLY A 127 -10.76 6.82 -8.93
CA GLY A 127 -11.13 8.22 -9.09
C GLY A 127 -12.51 8.60 -8.55
N LEU A 128 -13.33 7.63 -8.08
CA LEU A 128 -14.62 7.92 -7.46
C LEU A 128 -14.45 8.79 -6.23
N THR A 129 -15.29 9.81 -6.10
CA THR A 129 -15.23 10.79 -5.01
C THR A 129 -15.16 10.16 -3.61
N PRO A 130 -15.95 9.13 -3.25
CA PRO A 130 -15.86 8.51 -1.94
C PRO A 130 -14.49 7.83 -1.69
N LEU A 131 -13.97 7.11 -2.69
CA LEU A 131 -12.68 6.41 -2.56
C LEU A 131 -11.52 7.40 -2.46
N ARG A 132 -11.56 8.45 -3.26
CA ARG A 132 -10.58 9.53 -3.18
C ARG A 132 -10.63 10.21 -1.81
N TRP A 133 -11.83 10.50 -1.30
CA TRP A 133 -12.04 11.13 0.00
C TRP A 133 -11.46 10.27 1.15
N ILE A 134 -11.68 8.95 1.11
CA ILE A 134 -11.10 7.99 2.07
C ILE A 134 -9.58 7.94 1.91
N GLY A 135 -9.08 7.85 0.67
CA GLY A 135 -7.66 7.79 0.38
C GLY A 135 -6.87 9.00 0.90
N GLU A 136 -7.41 10.20 0.72
CA GLU A 136 -6.80 11.44 1.23
C GLU A 136 -6.69 11.46 2.76
N ARG A 137 -7.57 10.74 3.47
CA ARG A 137 -7.65 10.68 4.94
C ARG A 137 -7.16 9.37 5.52
N SER A 138 -6.68 8.45 4.69
CA SER A 138 -6.30 7.09 5.10
C SER A 138 -5.26 7.05 6.21
N TYR A 139 -4.29 7.96 6.18
CA TYR A 139 -3.28 8.10 7.22
C TYR A 139 -3.90 8.55 8.55
N GLY A 140 -4.79 9.54 8.52
CA GLY A 140 -5.53 9.97 9.71
C GLY A 140 -6.41 8.86 10.27
N ILE A 141 -7.11 8.11 9.42
CA ILE A 141 -7.92 6.95 9.84
C ILE A 141 -7.04 5.90 10.52
N TYR A 142 -5.88 5.60 9.93
CA TYR A 142 -4.90 4.68 10.53
C TYR A 142 -4.40 5.20 11.89
N LEU A 143 -4.14 6.48 12.02
CA LEU A 143 -3.64 7.06 13.27
C LEU A 143 -4.69 7.02 14.39
N TRP A 144 -5.95 7.35 14.05
CA TRP A 144 -7.03 7.46 15.04
C TRP A 144 -7.70 6.13 15.40
N HIS A 145 -7.51 5.05 14.61
CA HIS A 145 -8.15 3.78 14.93
C HIS A 145 -7.61 3.15 16.22
N LEU A 146 -6.30 3.23 16.49
CA LEU A 146 -5.71 2.69 17.73
C LEU A 146 -6.25 3.37 18.99
N PRO A 147 -6.23 4.72 19.11
CA PRO A 147 -6.92 5.40 20.20
C PRO A 147 -8.40 5.02 20.31
N ALA A 148 -9.12 4.92 19.19
CA ALA A 148 -10.52 4.53 19.20
C ALA A 148 -10.73 3.13 19.77
N ILE A 149 -9.89 2.14 19.42
CA ILE A 149 -9.94 0.79 20.00
C ILE A 149 -9.74 0.82 21.51
N VAL A 150 -8.79 1.63 22.00
CA VAL A 150 -8.44 1.67 23.42
C VAL A 150 -9.51 2.37 24.26
N PHE A 151 -10.09 3.45 23.74
CA PHE A 151 -11.03 4.28 24.52
C PHE A 151 -12.49 3.87 24.38
N ILE A 152 -12.86 3.10 23.36
CA ILE A 152 -14.24 2.63 23.17
C ILE A 152 -14.39 1.27 23.89
N PRO A 153 -15.28 1.18 24.89
CA PRO A 153 -15.49 -0.09 25.60
C PRO A 153 -16.09 -1.16 24.69
N GLN A 154 -15.70 -2.40 24.94
CA GLN A 154 -16.32 -3.56 24.31
C GLN A 154 -17.57 -3.97 25.07
N TRP A 155 -18.67 -4.17 24.36
CA TRP A 155 -19.91 -4.65 24.96
C TRP A 155 -20.11 -6.13 24.64
N GLU A 156 -20.13 -6.96 25.70
CA GLU A 156 -20.29 -8.41 25.56
C GLU A 156 -21.58 -8.81 24.82
N ASN A 157 -22.67 -8.04 25.04
CA ASN A 157 -23.97 -8.30 24.43
C ASN A 157 -24.09 -7.84 22.96
N LEU A 158 -23.15 -7.02 22.48
CA LEU A 158 -23.14 -6.50 21.10
C LEU A 158 -21.72 -6.47 20.51
N PRO A 159 -21.12 -7.62 20.24
CA PRO A 159 -19.73 -7.67 19.78
C PRO A 159 -19.47 -6.98 18.43
N TRP A 160 -20.49 -6.91 17.58
CA TRP A 160 -20.39 -6.22 16.29
C TRP A 160 -20.42 -4.68 16.41
N ALA A 161 -20.98 -4.14 17.50
CA ALA A 161 -21.11 -2.69 17.68
C ALA A 161 -19.75 -2.03 17.91
N HIS A 162 -18.85 -2.69 18.63
CA HIS A 162 -17.51 -2.15 18.90
C HIS A 162 -16.71 -1.86 17.62
N PRO A 163 -16.48 -2.81 16.67
CA PRO A 163 -15.72 -2.51 15.46
C PRO A 163 -16.39 -1.47 14.58
N VAL A 164 -17.73 -1.43 14.53
CA VAL A 164 -18.47 -0.42 13.78
C VAL A 164 -18.25 0.97 14.39
N LEU A 165 -18.39 1.10 15.71
CA LEU A 165 -18.21 2.38 16.38
C LEU A 165 -16.76 2.86 16.30
N VAL A 166 -15.78 1.97 16.50
CA VAL A 166 -14.35 2.28 16.30
C VAL A 166 -14.11 2.84 14.91
N THR A 167 -14.65 2.19 13.89
CA THR A 167 -14.50 2.64 12.50
C THR A 167 -15.12 4.02 12.26
N VAL A 168 -16.33 4.24 12.74
CA VAL A 168 -17.04 5.53 12.58
C VAL A 168 -16.29 6.64 13.32
N VAL A 169 -15.86 6.41 14.56
CA VAL A 169 -15.11 7.38 15.35
C VAL A 169 -13.76 7.69 14.71
N ALA A 170 -13.03 6.67 14.26
CA ALA A 170 -11.74 6.86 13.59
C ALA A 170 -11.88 7.70 12.31
N ILE A 171 -12.91 7.46 11.50
CA ILE A 171 -13.20 8.25 10.30
C ILE A 171 -13.58 9.69 10.67
N ALA A 172 -14.41 9.90 11.69
CA ALA A 172 -14.81 11.23 12.13
C ALA A 172 -13.61 12.04 12.65
N LEU A 173 -12.78 11.44 13.51
CA LEU A 173 -11.57 12.08 14.03
C LEU A 173 -10.54 12.36 12.93
N ALA A 174 -10.37 11.45 11.99
CA ALA A 174 -9.52 11.66 10.83
C ALA A 174 -10.01 12.84 9.97
N HIS A 175 -11.33 12.97 9.77
CA HIS A 175 -11.90 14.09 9.03
C HIS A 175 -11.69 15.42 9.76
N ILE A 176 -11.88 15.45 11.06
CA ILE A 176 -11.65 16.64 11.89
C ILE A 176 -10.17 17.02 11.85
N SER A 177 -9.27 16.07 12.06
CA SER A 177 -7.81 16.27 11.98
C SER A 177 -7.38 16.78 10.62
N TRP A 178 -7.94 16.22 9.54
CA TRP A 178 -7.67 16.68 8.19
C TRP A 178 -8.08 18.14 7.99
N THR A 179 -9.28 18.51 8.38
CA THR A 179 -9.83 19.85 8.14
C THR A 179 -9.18 20.93 9.00
N LEU A 180 -8.82 20.60 10.24
CA LEU A 180 -8.29 21.57 11.18
C LEU A 180 -6.76 21.70 11.16
N VAL A 181 -6.07 20.62 10.80
CA VAL A 181 -4.61 20.57 10.90
C VAL A 181 -3.95 20.33 9.54
N GLU A 182 -4.31 19.23 8.85
CA GLU A 182 -3.55 18.83 7.67
C GLU A 182 -3.80 19.74 6.46
N ASP A 183 -5.05 20.05 6.13
CA ASP A 183 -5.39 20.90 4.97
C ASP A 183 -4.90 22.34 5.13
N PRO A 184 -5.00 23.01 6.30
CA PRO A 184 -4.43 24.34 6.49
C PRO A 184 -2.90 24.40 6.38
N ILE A 185 -2.18 23.37 6.86
CA ILE A 185 -0.72 23.33 6.80
C ILE A 185 -0.22 23.04 5.37
N ARG A 186 -1.04 22.32 4.58
CA ARG A 186 -0.69 21.91 3.21
C ARG A 186 -0.93 22.99 2.16
N ARG A 187 -1.73 24.00 2.45
CA ARG A 187 -2.00 25.16 1.57
C ARG A 187 -0.95 26.25 1.71
#